data_27346317f4477b2c5e014be7c010e24e
#
_entry.id   27346317f4477b2c5e014be7c010e24e
#
_cell.length_a   1.000
_cell.length_b   1.000
_cell.length_c   1.000
_cell.angle_alpha   90.00
_cell.angle_beta   90.00
_cell.angle_gamma   90.00
#
_symmetry.space_group_name_H-M   'P 1'
#
loop_
_entity.id
_entity.type
_entity.pdbx_description
1 polymer ?
#
loop_
_entity_poly.entity_id
_entity_poly.type
_entity_poly.pdbx_seq_one_letter_code
_entity_poly.pdbx_strand_id
1 'polypeptide(L)'
;MGAGAMLPNNLIKPPPSSEKLKMAPPNSCTLIPTETAGPFPLDLTANPTFFRQDVRENKTGALLNTKLRIIGSANCLPMSNVRVNIWHCDKDGLYSGYGTQTGLTYLRGYQMTDVHGEVDFVTIFPGWYNGRICHIHFQVYVSSMYKAISQLTYPLAEKNAIYAAL
;
A
#
# COMPACT_ATOMS: atom_id res chain seq x y z
N MET A 1 61.78 35.71 -8.62
CA MET A 1 61.59 34.39 -9.17
C MET A 1 60.44 33.75 -8.37
N GLY A 2 59.22 33.87 -8.88
CA GLY A 2 58.04 33.35 -8.23
C GLY A 2 57.46 32.20 -9.06
N ALA A 3 57.45 31.00 -8.50
CA ALA A 3 56.87 29.82 -9.13
C ALA A 3 55.36 29.78 -8.81
N GLY A 4 54.54 30.00 -9.82
CA GLY A 4 53.09 29.80 -9.74
C GLY A 4 52.73 28.33 -9.87
N ALA A 5 52.12 27.74 -8.84
CA ALA A 5 51.57 26.41 -8.88
C ALA A 5 50.21 26.48 -9.54
N MET A 6 50.03 25.82 -10.69
CA MET A 6 48.71 25.57 -11.30
C MET A 6 47.99 24.44 -10.56
N LEU A 7 46.81 24.73 -10.05
CA LEU A 7 45.90 23.73 -9.51
C LEU A 7 45.21 22.99 -10.67
N PRO A 8 44.98 21.66 -10.59
CA PRO A 8 44.29 20.91 -11.64
C PRO A 8 42.82 21.25 -11.66
N ASN A 9 42.28 21.54 -12.84
CA ASN A 9 40.86 21.69 -13.12
C ASN A 9 40.15 20.38 -12.86
N ASN A 10 39.44 20.27 -11.74
CA ASN A 10 38.46 19.22 -11.49
C ASN A 10 37.28 19.47 -12.41
N LEU A 11 37.22 18.75 -13.52
CA LEU A 11 36.05 18.62 -14.36
C LEU A 11 34.95 17.96 -13.54
N ILE A 12 34.00 18.76 -13.05
CA ILE A 12 32.75 18.27 -12.49
C ILE A 12 32.00 17.60 -13.63
N LYS A 13 31.95 16.25 -13.59
CA LYS A 13 31.18 15.46 -14.51
C LYS A 13 29.71 15.84 -14.31
N PRO A 14 28.96 16.25 -15.35
CA PRO A 14 27.55 16.55 -15.22
C PRO A 14 26.81 15.29 -14.73
N PRO A 15 25.76 15.44 -13.90
CA PRO A 15 24.96 14.31 -13.47
C PRO A 15 24.40 13.58 -14.69
N PRO A 16 24.22 12.24 -14.63
CA PRO A 16 23.65 11.49 -15.73
C PRO A 16 22.30 12.11 -16.08
N SER A 17 22.09 12.35 -17.39
CA SER A 17 20.85 12.86 -17.92
C SER A 17 19.68 12.04 -17.36
N SER A 18 18.71 12.75 -16.79
CA SER A 18 17.45 12.15 -16.35
C SER A 18 16.91 11.24 -17.46
N GLU A 19 16.96 9.93 -17.26
CA GLU A 19 16.17 9.02 -18.08
C GLU A 19 14.73 9.50 -17.99
N LYS A 20 14.24 10.03 -19.09
CA LYS A 20 12.82 10.32 -19.26
C LYS A 20 12.10 9.00 -19.02
N LEU A 21 11.47 8.87 -17.85
CA LEU A 21 10.46 7.84 -17.63
C LEU A 21 9.59 7.83 -18.89
N LYS A 22 9.67 6.77 -19.69
CA LYS A 22 8.80 6.57 -20.83
C LYS A 22 7.39 6.47 -20.26
N MET A 23 6.65 7.57 -20.30
CA MET A 23 5.22 7.52 -19.98
C MET A 23 4.60 6.52 -20.95
N ALA A 24 3.93 5.51 -20.37
CA ALA A 24 3.13 4.59 -21.16
C ALA A 24 2.13 5.40 -22.02
N PRO A 25 1.78 4.94 -23.22
CA PRO A 25 0.80 5.64 -24.04
C PRO A 25 -0.48 5.86 -23.25
N PRO A 26 -1.21 6.96 -23.48
CA PRO A 26 -2.33 7.43 -22.64
C PRO A 26 -3.48 6.43 -22.44
N ASN A 27 -3.46 5.30 -23.12
CA ASN A 27 -4.47 4.24 -23.03
C ASN A 27 -3.91 2.89 -22.58
N SER A 28 -2.71 2.83 -22.00
CA SER A 28 -2.16 1.60 -21.45
C SER A 28 -2.02 1.70 -19.94
N CYS A 29 -2.75 0.85 -19.21
CA CYS A 29 -2.59 0.68 -17.76
C CYS A 29 -1.74 -0.54 -17.50
N THR A 30 -0.74 -0.39 -16.65
CA THR A 30 0.04 -1.53 -16.19
C THR A 30 -0.75 -2.24 -15.10
N LEU A 31 -0.98 -3.54 -15.29
CA LEU A 31 -1.60 -4.35 -14.27
C LEU A 31 -0.68 -4.41 -13.04
N ILE A 32 -1.24 -4.17 -11.87
CA ILE A 32 -0.49 -4.32 -10.62
C ILE A 32 -0.05 -5.78 -10.45
N PRO A 33 1.19 -6.05 -9.99
CA PRO A 33 1.64 -7.41 -9.73
C PRO A 33 0.70 -8.13 -8.77
N THR A 34 0.39 -9.39 -9.08
CA THR A 34 -0.38 -10.25 -8.18
C THR A 34 0.54 -10.75 -7.06
N GLU A 35 0.06 -10.61 -5.84
CA GLU A 35 0.71 -11.11 -4.64
C GLU A 35 -0.18 -12.13 -3.93
N THR A 36 0.39 -12.88 -2.99
CA THR A 36 -0.38 -13.82 -2.19
C THR A 36 -1.25 -13.12 -1.16
N ALA A 37 -2.37 -13.73 -0.78
CA ALA A 37 -3.17 -13.28 0.36
C ALA A 37 -2.42 -13.42 1.70
N GLY A 38 -1.26 -14.06 1.68
CA GLY A 38 -0.48 -14.34 2.89
C GLY A 38 -1.19 -15.36 3.81
N PRO A 39 -0.67 -15.58 5.03
CA PRO A 39 -1.20 -16.59 5.94
C PRO A 39 -2.40 -16.12 6.78
N PHE A 40 -2.82 -14.85 6.68
CA PHE A 40 -3.81 -14.25 7.58
C PHE A 40 -5.04 -13.62 6.87
N PRO A 41 -5.54 -14.15 5.75
CA PRO A 41 -6.79 -13.66 5.16
C PRO A 41 -7.99 -14.10 6.00
N LEU A 42 -9.04 -13.25 6.07
CA LEU A 42 -10.36 -13.63 6.57
C LEU A 42 -11.40 -13.37 5.48
N ASP A 43 -12.45 -14.18 5.46
CA ASP A 43 -13.61 -13.85 4.67
C ASP A 43 -14.40 -12.74 5.36
N LEU A 44 -14.38 -11.54 4.77
CA LEU A 44 -15.08 -10.37 5.31
C LEU A 44 -16.52 -10.28 4.77
N THR A 45 -16.96 -11.22 3.94
CA THR A 45 -18.29 -11.13 3.30
C THR A 45 -19.42 -11.45 4.23
N ALA A 46 -19.20 -12.35 5.17
CA ALA A 46 -20.24 -12.85 6.08
C ALA A 46 -20.57 -11.90 7.24
N ASN A 47 -19.75 -10.87 7.47
CA ASN A 47 -19.93 -9.97 8.60
C ASN A 47 -20.02 -8.51 8.16
N PRO A 48 -21.20 -7.87 8.23
CA PRO A 48 -21.38 -6.49 7.80
C PRO A 48 -20.59 -5.47 8.63
N THR A 49 -20.09 -5.81 9.81
CA THR A 49 -19.27 -4.92 10.63
C THR A 49 -17.95 -4.59 9.96
N PHE A 50 -17.50 -5.37 8.98
CA PHE A 50 -16.31 -5.07 8.19
C PHE A 50 -16.55 -4.03 7.07
N PHE A 51 -17.82 -3.66 6.80
CA PHE A 51 -18.12 -2.53 5.91
C PHE A 51 -17.88 -1.22 6.66
N ARG A 52 -16.65 -0.74 6.62
CA ARG A 52 -16.22 0.43 7.39
C ARG A 52 -15.04 1.13 6.76
N GLN A 53 -14.96 2.44 6.98
CA GLN A 53 -13.84 3.27 6.56
C GLN A 53 -12.72 3.24 7.61
N ASP A 54 -13.07 3.48 8.88
CA ASP A 54 -12.11 3.42 9.98
C ASP A 54 -11.97 1.97 10.46
N VAL A 55 -10.80 1.39 10.20
CA VAL A 55 -10.52 0.00 10.55
C VAL A 55 -9.68 -0.13 11.83
N ARG A 56 -9.35 1.00 12.49
CA ARG A 56 -8.42 1.01 13.64
C ARG A 56 -9.01 0.35 14.86
N GLU A 57 -10.31 0.52 15.12
CA GLU A 57 -10.93 0.21 16.42
C GLU A 57 -10.16 0.90 17.55
N ASN A 58 -9.59 0.15 18.50
CA ASN A 58 -8.81 0.65 19.61
C ASN A 58 -7.28 0.52 19.42
N LYS A 59 -6.81 0.24 18.21
CA LYS A 59 -5.38 0.10 17.93
C LYS A 59 -4.69 1.45 17.86
N THR A 60 -3.59 1.58 18.58
CA THR A 60 -2.71 2.75 18.59
C THR A 60 -1.56 2.59 17.62
N GLY A 61 -1.08 3.69 17.07
CA GLY A 61 0.03 3.73 16.10
C GLY A 61 0.01 5.05 15.32
N ALA A 62 0.95 5.25 14.42
CA ALA A 62 0.93 6.39 13.53
C ALA A 62 -0.31 6.34 12.62
N LEU A 63 -1.11 7.40 12.64
CA LEU A 63 -2.31 7.52 11.80
C LEU A 63 -1.93 7.42 10.32
N LEU A 64 -2.66 6.62 9.57
CA LEU A 64 -2.50 6.45 8.14
C LEU A 64 -3.85 6.55 7.44
N ASN A 65 -3.99 7.53 6.56
CA ASN A 65 -5.11 7.62 5.63
C ASN A 65 -4.69 7.03 4.30
N THR A 66 -5.35 5.95 3.88
CA THR A 66 -5.03 5.21 2.66
C THR A 66 -6.14 5.40 1.66
N LYS A 67 -5.84 6.01 0.51
CA LYS A 67 -6.75 6.10 -0.63
C LYS A 67 -6.30 5.12 -1.71
N LEU A 68 -7.22 4.29 -2.18
CA LEU A 68 -7.01 3.39 -3.31
C LEU A 68 -7.94 3.78 -4.44
N ARG A 69 -7.40 3.88 -5.65
CA ARG A 69 -8.16 4.08 -6.87
C ARG A 69 -8.06 2.86 -7.75
N ILE A 70 -9.19 2.26 -8.04
CA ILE A 70 -9.30 1.05 -8.85
C ILE A 70 -9.63 1.45 -10.29
N ILE A 71 -8.77 1.04 -11.21
CA ILE A 71 -8.93 1.27 -12.64
C ILE A 71 -8.90 -0.06 -13.40
N GLY A 72 -9.73 -0.19 -14.41
CA GLY A 72 -9.78 -1.38 -15.26
C GLY A 72 -8.56 -1.45 -16.18
N SER A 73 -7.93 -2.61 -16.28
CA SER A 73 -6.74 -2.81 -17.12
C SER A 73 -7.04 -2.72 -18.63
N ALA A 74 -8.27 -2.99 -19.03
CA ALA A 74 -8.64 -3.00 -20.46
C ALA A 74 -8.79 -1.60 -21.06
N ASN A 75 -9.21 -0.60 -20.27
CA ASN A 75 -9.57 0.72 -20.78
C ASN A 75 -9.03 1.88 -19.94
N CYS A 76 -8.34 1.59 -18.83
CA CYS A 76 -7.83 2.59 -17.88
C CYS A 76 -8.90 3.49 -17.24
N LEU A 77 -10.15 3.06 -17.26
CA LEU A 77 -11.24 3.82 -16.65
C LEU A 77 -11.48 3.42 -15.19
N PRO A 78 -11.98 4.35 -14.36
CA PRO A 78 -12.36 4.04 -12.99
C PRO A 78 -13.42 2.93 -12.93
N MET A 79 -13.26 2.04 -11.97
CA MET A 79 -14.21 0.96 -11.70
C MET A 79 -15.05 1.31 -10.47
N SER A 80 -16.29 1.75 -10.69
CA SER A 80 -17.24 2.06 -9.61
C SER A 80 -17.95 0.81 -9.10
N ASN A 81 -18.42 0.87 -7.86
CA ASN A 81 -19.16 -0.21 -7.19
C ASN A 81 -18.39 -1.54 -7.14
N VAL A 82 -17.09 -1.45 -6.99
CA VAL A 82 -16.19 -2.59 -6.82
C VAL A 82 -15.79 -2.69 -5.37
N ARG A 83 -15.91 -3.88 -4.78
CA ARG A 83 -15.52 -4.13 -3.40
C ARG A 83 -14.00 -4.19 -3.28
N VAL A 84 -13.47 -3.43 -2.32
CA VAL A 84 -12.06 -3.44 -1.95
C VAL A 84 -11.93 -3.80 -0.48
N ASN A 85 -11.27 -4.89 -0.19
CA ASN A 85 -10.89 -5.29 1.15
C ASN A 85 -9.47 -4.85 1.45
N ILE A 86 -9.20 -4.46 2.71
CA ILE A 86 -7.83 -4.32 3.23
C ILE A 86 -7.66 -5.11 4.51
N TRP A 87 -6.42 -5.56 4.80
CA TRP A 87 -6.02 -6.08 6.09
C TRP A 87 -4.51 -5.97 6.28
N HIS A 88 -4.08 -5.76 7.52
CA HIS A 88 -2.67 -5.74 7.89
C HIS A 88 -2.48 -6.03 9.38
N CYS A 89 -1.25 -6.23 9.81
CA CYS A 89 -0.92 -6.41 11.22
C CYS A 89 -0.93 -5.07 11.97
N ASP A 90 -1.07 -5.13 13.29
CA ASP A 90 -0.86 -3.96 14.15
C ASP A 90 0.64 -3.58 14.24
N LYS A 91 0.96 -2.56 15.04
CA LYS A 91 2.34 -2.08 15.21
C LYS A 91 3.31 -3.14 15.76
N ASP A 92 2.78 -4.16 16.42
CA ASP A 92 3.53 -5.26 17.05
C ASP A 92 3.58 -6.52 16.17
N GLY A 93 3.09 -6.44 14.94
CA GLY A 93 3.11 -7.53 13.96
C GLY A 93 1.98 -8.54 14.11
N LEU A 94 0.95 -8.27 14.94
CA LEU A 94 -0.14 -9.19 15.21
C LEU A 94 -1.33 -8.94 14.28
N TYR A 95 -1.94 -10.02 13.79
CA TYR A 95 -3.15 -9.97 12.97
C TYR A 95 -4.39 -10.33 13.78
N SER A 96 -5.43 -9.50 13.68
CA SER A 96 -6.76 -9.84 14.20
C SER A 96 -7.28 -11.14 13.60
N GLY A 97 -8.04 -11.92 14.37
CA GLY A 97 -8.62 -13.19 13.95
C GLY A 97 -7.69 -14.39 14.00
N TYR A 98 -6.42 -14.22 14.39
CA TYR A 98 -5.41 -15.29 14.42
C TYR A 98 -4.66 -15.37 15.73
N GLY A 99 -4.24 -16.57 16.09
CA GLY A 99 -3.42 -16.82 17.29
C GLY A 99 -4.06 -16.23 18.56
N THR A 100 -3.30 -15.43 19.29
CA THR A 100 -3.77 -14.73 20.50
C THR A 100 -4.81 -13.63 20.20
N GLN A 101 -5.02 -13.27 18.93
CA GLN A 101 -5.96 -12.26 18.49
C GLN A 101 -7.24 -12.87 17.86
N THR A 102 -7.49 -14.16 18.11
CA THR A 102 -8.70 -14.85 17.65
C THR A 102 -9.96 -14.15 18.15
N GLY A 103 -10.94 -13.94 17.28
CA GLY A 103 -12.19 -13.23 17.58
C GLY A 103 -12.09 -11.71 17.49
N LEU A 104 -10.91 -11.11 17.39
CA LEU A 104 -10.72 -9.69 17.15
C LEU A 104 -10.83 -9.37 15.66
N THR A 105 -11.19 -8.11 15.34
CA THR A 105 -11.54 -7.68 13.98
C THR A 105 -10.76 -6.46 13.47
N TYR A 106 -9.94 -5.85 14.31
CA TYR A 106 -9.21 -4.63 14.02
C TYR A 106 -8.34 -4.73 12.75
N LEU A 107 -8.08 -3.58 12.14
CA LEU A 107 -7.22 -3.40 10.97
C LEU A 107 -7.61 -4.28 9.78
N ARG A 108 -8.93 -4.55 9.67
CA ARG A 108 -9.60 -5.22 8.56
C ARG A 108 -10.88 -4.48 8.21
N GLY A 109 -11.16 -4.38 6.94
CA GLY A 109 -12.42 -3.81 6.49
C GLY A 109 -12.54 -3.83 4.98
N TYR A 110 -13.73 -3.46 4.50
CA TYR A 110 -13.97 -3.28 3.09
C TYR A 110 -14.82 -2.04 2.82
N GLN A 111 -14.65 -1.50 1.62
CA GLN A 111 -15.43 -0.40 1.07
C GLN A 111 -15.85 -0.77 -0.36
N MET A 112 -16.87 -0.06 -0.87
CA MET A 112 -17.23 -0.08 -2.28
C MET A 112 -16.69 1.18 -2.94
N THR A 113 -16.07 1.03 -4.12
CA THR A 113 -15.55 2.18 -4.86
C THR A 113 -16.67 3.12 -5.27
N ASP A 114 -16.38 4.40 -5.21
CA ASP A 114 -17.27 5.46 -5.71
C ASP A 114 -17.27 5.57 -7.25
N VAL A 115 -17.88 6.62 -7.79
CA VAL A 115 -17.95 6.88 -9.25
C VAL A 115 -16.59 7.18 -9.87
N HIS A 116 -15.60 7.55 -9.07
CA HIS A 116 -14.21 7.80 -9.48
C HIS A 116 -13.32 6.56 -9.30
N GLY A 117 -13.89 5.43 -8.88
CA GLY A 117 -13.17 4.20 -8.56
C GLY A 117 -12.39 4.27 -7.25
N GLU A 118 -12.72 5.21 -6.35
CA GLU A 118 -11.94 5.48 -5.14
C GLU A 118 -12.59 4.87 -3.89
N VAL A 119 -11.74 4.44 -2.96
CA VAL A 119 -12.08 4.08 -1.58
C VAL A 119 -11.07 4.71 -0.63
N ASP A 120 -11.52 5.10 0.55
CA ASP A 120 -10.69 5.68 1.60
C ASP A 120 -10.76 4.82 2.87
N PHE A 121 -9.58 4.55 3.46
CA PHE A 121 -9.48 3.87 4.74
C PHE A 121 -8.68 4.70 5.73
N VAL A 122 -9.18 4.76 6.96
CA VAL A 122 -8.47 5.30 8.12
C VAL A 122 -7.90 4.11 8.89
N THR A 123 -6.58 4.08 9.03
CA THR A 123 -5.88 2.98 9.69
C THR A 123 -4.65 3.49 10.45
N ILE A 124 -3.80 2.60 10.92
CA ILE A 124 -2.48 2.92 11.45
C ILE A 124 -1.41 2.41 10.50
N PHE A 125 -0.23 3.02 10.57
CA PHE A 125 0.93 2.50 9.84
C PHE A 125 1.23 1.07 10.34
N PRO A 126 1.30 0.06 9.44
CA PRO A 126 1.48 -1.33 9.84
C PRO A 126 2.84 -1.57 10.47
N GLY A 127 2.91 -2.43 11.46
CA GLY A 127 4.15 -3.02 11.92
C GLY A 127 4.71 -4.03 10.91
N TRP A 128 5.57 -4.90 11.40
CA TRP A 128 6.11 -6.02 10.61
C TRP A 128 6.26 -7.24 11.50
N TYR A 129 6.43 -8.38 10.87
CA TYR A 129 6.76 -9.63 11.55
C TYR A 129 7.96 -10.31 10.87
N ASN A 130 8.54 -11.29 11.53
CA ASN A 130 9.80 -11.91 11.10
C ASN A 130 9.76 -12.37 9.63
N GLY A 131 10.78 -11.95 8.88
CA GLY A 131 10.92 -12.27 7.44
C GLY A 131 10.09 -11.40 6.50
N ARG A 132 9.35 -10.39 7.00
CA ARG A 132 8.53 -9.51 6.17
C ARG A 132 8.79 -8.02 6.45
N ILE A 133 8.67 -7.22 5.41
CA ILE A 133 8.60 -5.75 5.52
C ILE A 133 7.16 -5.36 5.89
N CYS A 134 6.97 -4.14 6.44
CA CYS A 134 5.63 -3.60 6.67
C CYS A 134 4.83 -3.53 5.37
N HIS A 135 3.59 -3.98 5.41
CA HIS A 135 2.73 -4.04 4.23
C HIS A 135 1.25 -4.04 4.62
N ILE A 136 0.42 -3.59 3.69
CA ILE A 136 -1.03 -3.70 3.74
C ILE A 136 -1.45 -4.61 2.59
N HIS A 137 -2.16 -5.68 2.89
CA HIS A 137 -2.83 -6.49 1.88
C HIS A 137 -4.08 -5.76 1.40
N PHE A 138 -4.38 -5.90 0.11
CA PHE A 138 -5.68 -5.52 -0.42
C PHE A 138 -6.17 -6.55 -1.42
N GLN A 139 -7.50 -6.63 -1.53
CA GLN A 139 -8.16 -7.54 -2.44
C GLN A 139 -9.32 -6.82 -3.11
N VAL A 140 -9.36 -6.86 -4.44
CA VAL A 140 -10.39 -6.24 -5.27
C VAL A 140 -11.28 -7.31 -5.85
N TYR A 141 -12.57 -7.24 -5.63
CA TYR A 141 -13.56 -8.15 -6.19
C TYR A 141 -14.10 -7.59 -7.51
N VAL A 142 -13.47 -7.96 -8.60
CA VAL A 142 -13.84 -7.47 -9.95
C VAL A 142 -15.13 -8.14 -10.44
N SER A 143 -15.36 -9.40 -10.05
CA SER A 143 -16.60 -10.15 -10.32
C SER A 143 -16.78 -11.25 -9.26
N SER A 144 -17.87 -11.98 -9.31
CA SER A 144 -18.07 -13.15 -8.45
C SER A 144 -16.99 -14.23 -8.63
N MET A 145 -16.32 -14.25 -9.78
CA MET A 145 -15.33 -15.27 -10.14
C MET A 145 -13.88 -14.74 -10.13
N TYR A 146 -13.66 -13.43 -10.20
CA TYR A 146 -12.33 -12.87 -10.30
C TYR A 146 -12.04 -11.89 -9.17
N LYS A 147 -10.95 -12.17 -8.46
CA LYS A 147 -10.38 -11.32 -7.40
C LYS A 147 -8.94 -11.02 -7.72
N ALA A 148 -8.58 -9.73 -7.67
CA ALA A 148 -7.19 -9.31 -7.71
C ALA A 148 -6.67 -9.15 -6.28
N ILE A 149 -5.52 -9.73 -5.96
CA ILE A 149 -4.89 -9.65 -4.65
C ILE A 149 -3.49 -9.09 -4.84
N SER A 150 -3.11 -8.12 -4.02
CA SER A 150 -1.75 -7.58 -3.98
C SER A 150 -1.44 -6.99 -2.60
N GLN A 151 -0.26 -6.40 -2.48
CA GLN A 151 0.23 -5.80 -1.24
C GLN A 151 0.79 -4.41 -1.53
N LEU A 152 0.56 -3.48 -0.61
CA LEU A 152 1.19 -2.17 -0.60
C LEU A 152 2.33 -2.19 0.41
N THR A 153 3.45 -1.60 0.05
CA THR A 153 4.56 -1.31 0.96
C THR A 153 4.97 0.14 0.80
N TYR A 154 5.90 0.59 1.62
CA TYR A 154 6.31 1.98 1.70
C TYR A 154 7.80 2.11 1.42
N PRO A 155 8.26 3.23 0.82
CA PRO A 155 9.68 3.47 0.64
C PRO A 155 10.42 3.42 1.97
N LEU A 156 11.68 2.96 1.93
CA LEU A 156 12.46 2.67 3.13
C LEU A 156 12.68 3.91 4.02
N ALA A 157 12.88 5.08 3.39
CA ALA A 157 13.12 6.33 4.11
C ALA A 157 11.91 6.75 4.94
N GLU A 158 10.71 6.74 4.34
CA GLU A 158 9.45 7.10 4.98
C GLU A 158 9.10 6.12 6.10
N LYS A 159 9.26 4.82 5.83
CA LYS A 159 9.06 3.78 6.83
C LYS A 159 9.95 4.00 8.05
N ASN A 160 11.25 4.23 7.84
CA ASN A 160 12.20 4.43 8.92
C ASN A 160 11.91 5.71 9.71
N ALA A 161 11.52 6.80 9.03
CA ALA A 161 11.13 8.04 9.69
C ALA A 161 9.91 7.86 10.60
N ILE A 162 8.89 7.12 10.13
CA ILE A 162 7.69 6.85 10.92
C ILE A 162 8.04 6.00 12.16
N TYR A 163 8.80 4.93 11.99
CA TYR A 163 9.17 4.08 13.13
C TYR A 163 10.09 4.76 14.15
N ALA A 164 10.92 5.70 13.71
CA ALA A 164 11.74 6.48 14.62
C ALA A 164 10.95 7.52 15.44
N ALA A 165 9.72 7.85 15.01
CA ALA A 165 8.84 8.80 15.66
C ALA A 165 7.81 8.14 16.59
N LEU A 166 7.74 6.81 16.63
CA LEU A 166 6.82 6.02 17.49
C LEU A 166 7.49 5.57 18.77
#